data_6d964f60e207f565ceb4c47f06ef5970
#
_entry.id   6d964f60e207f565ceb4c47f06ef5970
#
_cell.length_a   1.000
_cell.length_b   1.000
_cell.length_c   1.000
_cell.angle_alpha   90.00
_cell.angle_beta   90.00
_cell.angle_gamma   90.00
#
_symmetry.space_group_name_H-M   'P 1'
#
loop_
_entity.id
_entity.type
_entity.pdbx_description
1 polymer ?
#
loop_
_entity_poly.entity_id
_entity_poly.type
_entity_poly.pdbx_seq_one_letter_code
_entity_poly.pdbx_strand_id
1 'polypeptide(L)'
;MKKGARFGGIIPPVITPFDADGAIDETKFRREVRHLIECGVHGLSPGGSTGEGAALTDEELVRLIGIIREENKGGLPIVAGVIRTSTQAAVKTALAAKAAGADALMVTPVFYNVLVPDEKGNESFFRAIAEAARLPIVIYNVVPQNEISPELFSRLLDIPEVMGIKQSVGGIMACYDMVLTNGERGMVYSATDEMIYSTFDLGADGAISAVLSLFPRLCVKMWDLERAGRGDEARAIQDSIFPLWKVVRGPQFPARMKAALKIMGRDCGMGRSPMSEVSQAQIDRMKALLEHVRDE
;
A
#
# COMPACT_ATOMS: atom_id res chain seq x y z
N MET A 1 3.60 -11.56 21.56
CA MET A 1 3.17 -10.41 20.72
C MET A 1 3.68 -10.67 19.32
N LYS A 2 2.83 -10.58 18.28
CA LYS A 2 3.27 -10.75 16.88
C LYS A 2 4.42 -9.83 16.52
N LYS A 3 5.33 -10.30 15.65
CA LYS A 3 6.32 -9.42 15.03
C LYS A 3 5.60 -8.27 14.34
N GLY A 4 6.05 -7.04 14.53
CA GLY A 4 5.49 -5.88 13.82
C GLY A 4 4.16 -5.32 14.33
N ALA A 5 3.66 -5.73 15.50
CA ALA A 5 2.35 -5.27 16.02
C ALA A 5 2.15 -3.74 16.04
N ARG A 6 3.22 -2.94 16.15
CA ARG A 6 3.17 -1.48 16.06
C ARG A 6 2.83 -0.94 14.66
N PHE A 7 2.84 -1.77 13.65
CA PHE A 7 2.53 -1.43 12.25
C PHE A 7 1.13 -1.91 11.84
N GLY A 8 0.26 -2.29 12.77
CA GLY A 8 -1.11 -2.71 12.46
C GLY A 8 -2.03 -1.56 12.05
N GLY A 9 -3.23 -1.91 11.55
CA GLY A 9 -4.27 -0.95 11.22
C GLY A 9 -4.21 -0.40 9.79
N ILE A 10 -4.62 0.85 9.62
CA ILE A 10 -4.85 1.48 8.31
C ILE A 10 -3.59 2.25 7.88
N ILE A 11 -2.92 1.77 6.82
CA ILE A 11 -1.66 2.33 6.29
C ILE A 11 -1.86 2.65 4.80
N PRO A 12 -2.39 3.83 4.44
CA PRO A 12 -2.59 4.18 3.03
C PRO A 12 -1.27 4.28 2.27
N PRO A 13 -1.23 3.76 1.02
CA PRO A 13 -0.17 4.08 0.08
C PRO A 13 -0.30 5.54 -0.35
N VAL A 14 0.73 6.35 -0.07
CA VAL A 14 0.69 7.78 -0.40
C VAL A 14 0.81 7.98 -1.91
N ILE A 15 -0.14 8.71 -2.50
CA ILE A 15 -0.12 9.07 -3.92
C ILE A 15 1.07 9.99 -4.19
N THR A 16 1.78 9.78 -5.29
CA THR A 16 2.84 10.67 -5.76
C THR A 16 2.29 11.62 -6.81
N PRO A 17 2.09 12.91 -6.52
CA PRO A 17 1.68 13.89 -7.51
C PRO A 17 2.81 14.19 -8.48
N PHE A 18 2.50 14.21 -9.78
CA PHE A 18 3.43 14.68 -10.79
C PHE A 18 2.86 15.91 -11.51
N ASP A 19 3.75 16.82 -11.92
CA ASP A 19 3.43 17.94 -12.78
C ASP A 19 3.43 17.53 -14.26
N ALA A 20 3.27 18.50 -15.16
CA ALA A 20 3.20 18.26 -16.60
C ALA A 20 4.51 17.74 -17.20
N ASP A 21 5.65 18.02 -16.56
CA ASP A 21 6.97 17.57 -16.98
C ASP A 21 7.35 16.21 -16.36
N GLY A 22 6.45 15.65 -15.53
CA GLY A 22 6.66 14.38 -14.84
C GLY A 22 7.55 14.49 -13.60
N ALA A 23 7.86 15.70 -13.14
CA ALA A 23 8.54 15.92 -11.87
C ALA A 23 7.53 15.82 -10.68
N ILE A 24 8.05 15.53 -9.49
CA ILE A 24 7.22 15.43 -8.28
C ILE A 24 6.74 16.84 -7.87
N ASP A 25 5.42 17.02 -7.75
CA ASP A 25 4.82 18.21 -7.15
C ASP A 25 4.83 18.07 -5.62
N GLU A 26 5.89 18.55 -5.00
CA GLU A 26 6.08 18.46 -3.55
C GLU A 26 4.99 19.20 -2.76
N THR A 27 4.44 20.29 -3.29
CA THR A 27 3.38 21.05 -2.61
C THR A 27 2.11 20.22 -2.49
N LYS A 28 1.71 19.57 -3.58
CA LYS A 28 0.57 18.65 -3.57
C LYS A 28 0.84 17.43 -2.71
N PHE A 29 2.07 16.88 -2.75
CA PHE A 29 2.44 15.73 -1.92
C PHE A 29 2.35 16.05 -0.43
N ARG A 30 2.87 17.20 0.02
CA ARG A 30 2.76 17.65 1.42
C ARG A 30 1.31 17.80 1.88
N ARG A 31 0.46 18.38 1.02
CA ARG A 31 -0.97 18.51 1.31
C ARG A 31 -1.64 17.15 1.49
N GLU A 32 -1.31 16.18 0.63
CA GLU A 32 -1.84 14.82 0.71
C GLU A 32 -1.38 14.11 1.98
N VAL A 33 -0.10 14.22 2.33
CA VAL A 33 0.45 13.65 3.58
C VAL A 33 -0.28 14.22 4.81
N ARG A 34 -0.45 15.55 4.89
CA ARG A 34 -1.18 16.19 5.99
C ARG A 34 -2.61 15.70 6.09
N HIS A 35 -3.31 15.63 4.94
CA HIS A 35 -4.68 15.13 4.90
C HIS A 35 -4.79 13.71 5.46
N LEU A 36 -3.91 12.79 5.04
CA LEU A 36 -3.90 11.42 5.57
C LEU A 36 -3.65 11.39 7.08
N ILE A 37 -2.71 12.19 7.59
CA ILE A 37 -2.43 12.29 9.03
C ILE A 37 -3.66 12.81 9.79
N GLU A 38 -4.32 13.86 9.29
CA GLU A 38 -5.54 14.44 9.88
C GLU A 38 -6.73 13.48 9.87
N CYS A 39 -6.73 12.51 8.96
CA CYS A 39 -7.73 11.44 8.91
C CYS A 39 -7.51 10.33 9.96
N GLY A 40 -6.43 10.39 10.75
CA GLY A 40 -6.18 9.46 11.84
C GLY A 40 -5.62 8.10 11.39
N VAL A 41 -4.95 8.03 10.24
CA VAL A 41 -4.34 6.78 9.76
C VAL A 41 -3.23 6.27 10.70
N HIS A 42 -2.91 4.98 10.64
CA HIS A 42 -1.97 4.33 11.55
C HIS A 42 -0.52 4.26 11.02
N GLY A 43 -0.30 4.68 9.79
CA GLY A 43 1.01 4.75 9.13
C GLY A 43 0.88 5.28 7.72
N LEU A 44 2.01 5.45 7.03
CA LEU A 44 2.08 5.98 5.67
C LEU A 44 3.00 5.11 4.81
N SER A 45 2.58 4.77 3.58
CA SER A 45 3.37 3.91 2.69
C SER A 45 3.69 4.62 1.36
N PRO A 46 4.81 5.38 1.27
CA PRO A 46 5.29 5.96 0.01
C PRO A 46 5.90 4.90 -0.90
N GLY A 47 5.89 5.13 -2.21
CA GLY A 47 6.61 4.30 -3.20
C GLY A 47 6.01 2.91 -3.45
N GLY A 48 4.76 2.66 -3.00
CA GLY A 48 3.99 1.48 -3.43
C GLY A 48 3.41 1.64 -4.84
N SER A 49 2.68 0.62 -5.35
CA SER A 49 2.08 0.65 -6.70
C SER A 49 1.13 1.84 -6.91
N THR A 50 0.32 2.16 -5.90
CA THR A 50 -0.60 3.30 -5.92
C THR A 50 0.14 4.65 -6.01
N GLY A 51 1.34 4.74 -5.41
CA GLY A 51 2.25 5.88 -5.49
C GLY A 51 3.21 5.82 -6.67
N GLU A 52 2.96 4.96 -7.66
CA GLU A 52 3.79 4.78 -8.87
C GLU A 52 5.25 4.43 -8.57
N GLY A 53 5.50 3.68 -7.48
CA GLY A 53 6.84 3.39 -6.95
C GLY A 53 7.81 2.71 -7.92
N ALA A 54 7.29 1.92 -8.88
CA ALA A 54 8.10 1.30 -9.93
C ALA A 54 8.67 2.34 -10.93
N ALA A 55 8.04 3.52 -11.02
CA ALA A 55 8.46 4.62 -11.89
C ALA A 55 9.32 5.68 -11.15
N LEU A 56 9.58 5.49 -9.85
CA LEU A 56 10.42 6.40 -9.05
C LEU A 56 11.88 5.98 -9.09
N THR A 57 12.78 6.99 -9.15
CA THR A 57 14.18 6.78 -8.83
C THR A 57 14.39 6.61 -7.33
N ASP A 58 15.58 6.17 -6.90
CA ASP A 58 15.90 6.07 -5.48
C ASP A 58 15.91 7.46 -4.81
N GLU A 59 16.41 8.48 -5.52
CA GLU A 59 16.48 9.86 -5.06
C GLU A 59 15.08 10.46 -4.86
N GLU A 60 14.13 10.17 -5.76
CA GLU A 60 12.74 10.58 -5.64
C GLU A 60 12.07 9.91 -4.44
N LEU A 61 12.27 8.60 -4.24
CA LEU A 61 11.74 7.90 -3.07
C LEU A 61 12.30 8.47 -1.76
N VAL A 62 13.60 8.73 -1.70
CA VAL A 62 14.29 9.40 -0.57
C VAL A 62 13.64 10.75 -0.29
N ARG A 63 13.39 11.55 -1.33
CA ARG A 63 12.76 12.86 -1.18
C ARG A 63 11.34 12.77 -0.62
N LEU A 64 10.53 11.81 -1.12
CA LEU A 64 9.17 11.58 -0.60
C LEU A 64 9.19 11.16 0.88
N ILE A 65 10.09 10.27 1.28
CA ILE A 65 10.24 9.86 2.69
C ILE A 65 10.63 11.06 3.55
N GLY A 66 11.58 11.88 3.08
CA GLY A 66 12.00 13.10 3.76
C GLY A 66 10.84 14.08 3.99
N ILE A 67 10.02 14.31 2.97
CA ILE A 67 8.81 15.15 3.10
C ILE A 67 7.85 14.58 4.12
N ILE A 68 7.60 13.27 4.10
CA ILE A 68 6.73 12.65 5.10
C ILE A 68 7.30 12.86 6.51
N ARG A 69 8.61 12.72 6.70
CA ARG A 69 9.25 12.99 8.01
C ARG A 69 9.10 14.44 8.47
N GLU A 70 9.19 15.39 7.55
CA GLU A 70 8.99 16.81 7.85
C GLU A 70 7.55 17.10 8.30
N GLU A 71 6.54 16.48 7.69
CA GLU A 71 5.11 16.69 8.00
C GLU A 71 4.60 15.82 9.16
N ASN A 72 5.17 14.64 9.34
CA ASN A 72 4.73 13.61 10.31
C ASN A 72 5.35 13.80 11.69
N LYS A 73 5.03 14.90 12.34
CA LYS A 73 5.54 15.22 13.71
C LYS A 73 4.97 14.30 14.79
N GLY A 74 3.86 13.64 14.51
CA GLY A 74 3.22 12.68 15.41
C GLY A 74 3.89 11.28 15.43
N GLY A 75 4.88 11.04 14.60
CA GLY A 75 5.67 9.80 14.62
C GLY A 75 4.98 8.57 14.04
N LEU A 76 4.00 8.72 13.15
CA LEU A 76 3.41 7.58 12.45
C LEU A 76 4.48 6.79 11.68
N PRO A 77 4.43 5.45 11.67
CA PRO A 77 5.42 4.65 10.94
C PRO A 77 5.36 4.87 9.43
N ILE A 78 6.53 4.91 8.81
CA ILE A 78 6.71 5.00 7.36
C ILE A 78 7.13 3.63 6.82
N VAL A 79 6.28 3.02 6.00
CA VAL A 79 6.51 1.72 5.35
C VAL A 79 6.84 1.97 3.89
N ALA A 80 8.13 2.08 3.56
CA ALA A 80 8.59 2.48 2.22
C ALA A 80 8.54 1.34 1.22
N GLY A 81 8.00 1.58 0.02
CA GLY A 81 7.96 0.63 -1.08
C GLY A 81 9.33 0.39 -1.70
N VAL A 82 9.69 -0.88 -1.91
CA VAL A 82 10.89 -1.32 -2.64
C VAL A 82 10.44 -2.22 -3.79
N ILE A 83 10.34 -1.66 -4.99
CA ILE A 83 9.85 -2.33 -6.19
C ILE A 83 10.99 -2.38 -7.20
N ARG A 84 11.78 -3.46 -7.17
CA ARG A 84 12.99 -3.63 -7.99
C ARG A 84 13.06 -5.04 -8.56
N THR A 85 13.80 -5.21 -9.64
CA THR A 85 13.90 -6.47 -10.41
C THR A 85 15.19 -7.25 -10.14
N SER A 86 16.04 -6.78 -9.23
CA SER A 86 17.25 -7.50 -8.83
C SER A 86 17.58 -7.26 -7.35
N THR A 87 18.26 -8.22 -6.74
CA THR A 87 18.73 -8.13 -5.35
C THR A 87 19.57 -6.89 -5.12
N GLN A 88 20.53 -6.61 -6.01
CA GLN A 88 21.41 -5.45 -5.89
C GLN A 88 20.63 -4.13 -5.88
N ALA A 89 19.68 -3.96 -6.80
CA ALA A 89 18.86 -2.76 -6.87
C ALA A 89 17.93 -2.63 -5.65
N ALA A 90 17.34 -3.74 -5.20
CA ALA A 90 16.47 -3.76 -4.04
C ALA A 90 17.23 -3.40 -2.75
N VAL A 91 18.43 -3.96 -2.56
CA VAL A 91 19.31 -3.62 -1.43
C VAL A 91 19.71 -2.14 -1.45
N LYS A 92 20.09 -1.61 -2.63
CA LYS A 92 20.43 -0.19 -2.78
C LYS A 92 19.25 0.71 -2.37
N THR A 93 18.05 0.44 -2.91
CA THR A 93 16.83 1.19 -2.58
C THR A 93 16.48 1.07 -1.09
N ALA A 94 16.59 -0.13 -0.50
CA ALA A 94 16.32 -0.36 0.91
C ALA A 94 17.25 0.44 1.84
N LEU A 95 18.54 0.50 1.52
CA LEU A 95 19.50 1.30 2.27
C LEU A 95 19.23 2.80 2.14
N ALA A 96 18.88 3.27 0.94
CA ALA A 96 18.51 4.67 0.70
C ALA A 96 17.22 5.04 1.48
N ALA A 97 16.19 4.19 1.46
CA ALA A 97 14.97 4.39 2.22
C ALA A 97 15.23 4.42 3.75
N LYS A 98 16.09 3.53 4.25
CA LYS A 98 16.53 3.54 5.65
C LYS A 98 17.21 4.86 6.02
N ALA A 99 18.16 5.30 5.20
CA ALA A 99 18.90 6.56 5.44
C ALA A 99 17.96 7.78 5.42
N ALA A 100 16.91 7.75 4.60
CA ALA A 100 15.87 8.79 4.57
C ALA A 100 14.89 8.74 5.75
N GLY A 101 14.95 7.70 6.57
CA GLY A 101 14.15 7.57 7.77
C GLY A 101 12.91 6.68 7.64
N ALA A 102 12.86 5.72 6.71
CA ALA A 102 11.82 4.70 6.72
C ALA A 102 11.90 3.84 8.00
N ASP A 103 10.74 3.48 8.57
CA ASP A 103 10.64 2.60 9.76
C ASP A 103 10.54 1.13 9.39
N ALA A 104 10.01 0.84 8.19
CA ALA A 104 9.88 -0.48 7.63
C ALA A 104 9.93 -0.41 6.09
N LEU A 105 10.14 -1.56 5.48
CA LEU A 105 10.14 -1.71 4.03
C LEU A 105 8.96 -2.57 3.58
N MET A 106 8.33 -2.21 2.46
CA MET A 106 7.35 -3.04 1.77
C MET A 106 7.96 -3.49 0.44
N VAL A 107 8.36 -4.75 0.35
CA VAL A 107 9.21 -5.27 -0.73
C VAL A 107 8.40 -6.22 -1.62
N THR A 108 8.33 -5.93 -2.93
CA THR A 108 7.77 -6.89 -3.90
C THR A 108 8.76 -8.02 -4.18
N PRO A 109 8.31 -9.26 -4.39
CA PRO A 109 9.13 -10.23 -5.11
C PRO A 109 9.44 -9.69 -6.52
N VAL A 110 10.42 -10.29 -7.18
CA VAL A 110 10.81 -9.88 -8.55
C VAL A 110 9.62 -10.04 -9.49
N PHE A 111 9.26 -8.96 -10.20
CA PHE A 111 8.01 -8.88 -10.96
C PHE A 111 8.17 -9.00 -12.48
N TYR A 112 9.38 -8.83 -13.03
CA TYR A 112 9.59 -8.98 -14.46
C TYR A 112 9.67 -10.47 -14.81
N ASN A 113 8.70 -10.98 -15.57
CA ASN A 113 8.40 -12.40 -15.72
C ASN A 113 9.59 -13.31 -16.10
N VAL A 114 10.51 -12.84 -16.96
CA VAL A 114 11.70 -13.62 -17.33
C VAL A 114 12.80 -13.64 -16.26
N LEU A 115 12.67 -12.86 -15.19
CA LEU A 115 13.61 -12.77 -14.07
C LEU A 115 13.05 -13.42 -12.79
N VAL A 116 11.88 -14.03 -12.87
CA VAL A 116 11.23 -14.65 -11.70
C VAL A 116 12.08 -15.84 -11.20
N PRO A 117 12.54 -15.80 -9.93
CA PRO A 117 13.33 -16.88 -9.36
C PRO A 117 12.44 -18.02 -8.85
N ASP A 118 13.06 -19.13 -8.51
CA ASP A 118 12.44 -20.17 -7.69
C ASP A 118 12.29 -19.72 -6.20
N GLU A 119 11.73 -20.57 -5.37
CA GLU A 119 11.55 -20.29 -3.94
C GLU A 119 12.87 -20.00 -3.20
N LYS A 120 13.97 -20.73 -3.54
CA LYS A 120 15.30 -20.48 -2.95
C LYS A 120 15.84 -19.12 -3.33
N GLY A 121 15.62 -18.71 -4.57
CA GLY A 121 15.96 -17.39 -5.07
C GLY A 121 15.17 -16.30 -4.33
N ASN A 122 13.88 -16.51 -4.09
CA ASN A 122 13.06 -15.61 -3.27
C ASN A 122 13.57 -15.54 -1.81
N GLU A 123 13.88 -16.66 -1.18
CA GLU A 123 14.46 -16.67 0.18
C GLU A 123 15.78 -15.90 0.24
N SER A 124 16.67 -16.11 -0.73
CA SER A 124 17.95 -15.41 -0.83
C SER A 124 17.76 -13.91 -1.06
N PHE A 125 16.78 -13.52 -1.88
CA PHE A 125 16.44 -12.12 -2.16
C PHE A 125 15.99 -11.37 -0.90
N PHE A 126 15.00 -11.91 -0.18
CA PHE A 126 14.51 -11.27 1.04
C PHE A 126 15.57 -11.27 2.17
N ARG A 127 16.36 -12.33 2.28
CA ARG A 127 17.45 -12.41 3.25
C ARG A 127 18.51 -11.34 2.99
N ALA A 128 18.95 -11.15 1.75
CA ALA A 128 19.95 -10.14 1.41
C ALA A 128 19.47 -8.73 1.75
N ILE A 129 18.19 -8.41 1.50
CA ILE A 129 17.61 -7.11 1.86
C ILE A 129 17.55 -6.95 3.38
N ALA A 130 17.10 -7.99 4.10
CA ALA A 130 17.01 -8.00 5.55
C ALA A 130 18.36 -7.75 6.22
N GLU A 131 19.39 -8.50 5.81
CA GLU A 131 20.76 -8.38 6.33
C GLU A 131 21.37 -7.01 6.09
N ALA A 132 21.12 -6.42 4.91
CA ALA A 132 21.65 -5.10 4.55
C ALA A 132 20.91 -3.97 5.28
N ALA A 133 19.60 -3.95 5.21
CA ALA A 133 18.80 -2.83 5.72
C ALA A 133 18.58 -2.90 7.23
N ARG A 134 18.45 -4.10 7.80
CA ARG A 134 18.12 -4.28 9.22
C ARG A 134 16.87 -3.49 9.65
N LEU A 135 15.88 -3.42 8.76
CA LEU A 135 14.56 -2.85 9.01
C LEU A 135 13.50 -3.93 8.92
N PRO A 136 12.37 -3.78 9.63
CA PRO A 136 11.22 -4.64 9.43
C PRO A 136 10.77 -4.67 7.97
N ILE A 137 10.42 -5.85 7.46
CA ILE A 137 9.99 -6.08 6.07
C ILE A 137 8.56 -6.61 6.05
N VAL A 138 7.71 -5.96 5.26
CA VAL A 138 6.43 -6.47 4.78
C VAL A 138 6.65 -6.98 3.35
N ILE A 139 6.41 -8.24 3.10
CA ILE A 139 6.42 -8.80 1.74
C ILE A 139 5.19 -8.30 1.00
N TYR A 140 5.38 -7.69 -0.17
CA TYR A 140 4.24 -7.22 -0.98
C TYR A 140 3.90 -8.27 -2.04
N ASN A 141 3.00 -9.18 -1.71
CA ASN A 141 2.57 -10.30 -2.55
C ASN A 141 1.57 -9.85 -3.61
N VAL A 142 2.07 -9.17 -4.65
CA VAL A 142 1.29 -8.54 -5.73
C VAL A 142 1.61 -9.07 -7.12
N VAL A 143 2.60 -9.95 -7.23
CA VAL A 143 3.13 -10.45 -8.51
C VAL A 143 2.57 -11.85 -8.79
N PRO A 144 1.56 -12.01 -9.68
CA PRO A 144 0.91 -13.30 -9.88
C PRO A 144 1.85 -14.41 -10.38
N GLN A 145 2.86 -14.05 -11.18
CA GLN A 145 3.85 -15.00 -11.70
C GLN A 145 4.98 -15.32 -10.71
N ASN A 146 5.03 -14.64 -9.56
CA ASN A 146 5.98 -14.87 -8.48
C ASN A 146 5.26 -14.73 -7.13
N GLU A 147 4.17 -15.48 -6.98
CA GLU A 147 3.36 -15.47 -5.78
C GLU A 147 4.12 -16.13 -4.62
N ILE A 148 4.07 -15.49 -3.47
CA ILE A 148 4.58 -16.07 -2.22
C ILE A 148 3.46 -16.88 -1.59
N SER A 149 3.61 -18.20 -1.59
CA SER A 149 2.65 -19.12 -0.98
C SER A 149 2.66 -19.01 0.55
N PRO A 150 1.62 -19.49 1.26
CA PRO A 150 1.62 -19.56 2.72
C PRO A 150 2.82 -20.33 3.29
N GLU A 151 3.24 -21.42 2.64
CA GLU A 151 4.39 -22.25 3.05
C GLU A 151 5.71 -21.49 2.88
N LEU A 152 5.89 -20.80 1.75
CA LEU A 152 7.06 -19.97 1.54
C LEU A 152 7.09 -18.81 2.53
N PHE A 153 5.95 -18.14 2.75
CA PHE A 153 5.86 -17.08 3.76
C PHE A 153 6.21 -17.59 5.16
N SER A 154 5.76 -18.80 5.53
CA SER A 154 6.13 -19.42 6.79
C SER A 154 7.65 -19.55 6.98
N ARG A 155 8.39 -19.95 5.91
CA ARG A 155 9.86 -20.00 5.94
C ARG A 155 10.50 -18.61 5.96
N LEU A 156 9.94 -17.65 5.21
CA LEU A 156 10.44 -16.28 5.20
C LEU A 156 10.29 -15.58 6.56
N LEU A 157 9.30 -15.96 7.37
CA LEU A 157 9.15 -15.48 8.74
C LEU A 157 10.29 -15.93 9.68
N ASP A 158 11.11 -16.91 9.29
CA ASP A 158 12.34 -17.27 10.02
C ASP A 158 13.45 -16.23 9.85
N ILE A 159 13.33 -15.34 8.86
CA ILE A 159 14.20 -14.15 8.73
C ILE A 159 13.75 -13.13 9.80
N PRO A 160 14.64 -12.68 10.71
CA PRO A 160 14.23 -11.84 11.85
C PRO A 160 13.51 -10.56 11.46
N GLU A 161 13.89 -9.93 10.36
CA GLU A 161 13.34 -8.68 9.87
C GLU A 161 12.00 -8.86 9.13
N VAL A 162 11.69 -10.05 8.60
CA VAL A 162 10.38 -10.27 7.97
C VAL A 162 9.30 -10.30 9.05
N MET A 163 8.43 -9.30 9.03
CA MET A 163 7.38 -9.13 10.02
C MET A 163 5.98 -9.47 9.50
N GLY A 164 5.77 -9.46 8.18
CA GLY A 164 4.43 -9.65 7.64
C GLY A 164 4.39 -9.70 6.13
N ILE A 165 3.17 -9.86 5.64
CA ILE A 165 2.84 -9.90 4.21
C ILE A 165 1.64 -9.01 3.92
N LYS A 166 1.71 -8.23 2.84
CA LYS A 166 0.58 -7.56 2.22
C LYS A 166 0.04 -8.46 1.11
N GLN A 167 -1.11 -9.07 1.34
CA GLN A 167 -1.71 -10.03 0.41
C GLN A 167 -2.59 -9.33 -0.61
N SER A 168 -2.17 -9.37 -1.88
CA SER A 168 -2.83 -8.70 -3.00
C SER A 168 -3.31 -9.67 -4.08
N VAL A 169 -2.53 -10.70 -4.40
CA VAL A 169 -2.92 -11.75 -5.36
C VAL A 169 -3.91 -12.73 -4.72
N GLY A 170 -4.76 -13.38 -5.52
CA GLY A 170 -5.68 -14.43 -5.07
C GLY A 170 -6.89 -13.94 -4.26
N GLY A 171 -7.03 -12.64 -4.03
CA GLY A 171 -8.20 -12.04 -3.39
C GLY A 171 -8.40 -12.47 -1.93
N ILE A 172 -9.67 -12.47 -1.50
CA ILE A 172 -10.04 -12.75 -0.10
C ILE A 172 -9.66 -14.17 0.34
N MET A 173 -9.75 -15.16 -0.54
CA MET A 173 -9.39 -16.55 -0.22
C MET A 173 -7.91 -16.66 0.15
N ALA A 174 -7.03 -16.09 -0.67
CA ALA A 174 -5.59 -16.12 -0.40
C ALA A 174 -5.24 -15.30 0.86
N CYS A 175 -5.94 -14.20 1.12
CA CYS A 175 -5.76 -13.43 2.35
C CYS A 175 -6.14 -14.27 3.58
N TYR A 176 -7.26 -14.97 3.53
CA TYR A 176 -7.71 -15.83 4.62
C TYR A 176 -6.78 -17.02 4.86
N ASP A 177 -6.29 -17.66 3.80
CA ASP A 177 -5.31 -18.74 3.89
C ASP A 177 -4.01 -18.27 4.57
N MET A 178 -3.51 -17.07 4.21
CA MET A 178 -2.38 -16.44 4.91
C MET A 178 -2.65 -16.22 6.39
N VAL A 179 -3.85 -15.76 6.76
CA VAL A 179 -4.24 -15.55 8.16
C VAL A 179 -4.26 -16.87 8.92
N LEU A 180 -4.91 -17.91 8.36
CA LEU A 180 -5.01 -19.22 9.01
C LEU A 180 -3.65 -19.88 9.19
N THR A 181 -2.78 -19.80 8.18
CA THR A 181 -1.48 -20.50 8.17
C THR A 181 -0.42 -19.76 8.98
N ASN A 182 -0.40 -18.44 8.93
CA ASN A 182 0.72 -17.64 9.43
C ASN A 182 0.32 -16.50 10.38
N GLY A 183 -0.97 -16.26 10.58
CA GLY A 183 -1.46 -15.09 11.30
C GLY A 183 -1.02 -14.99 12.77
N GLU A 184 -0.60 -16.08 13.39
CA GLU A 184 -0.04 -16.03 14.76
C GLU A 184 1.44 -15.62 14.77
N ARG A 185 2.17 -15.86 13.67
CA ARG A 185 3.62 -15.62 13.56
C ARG A 185 3.96 -14.26 12.97
N GLY A 186 3.22 -13.83 11.94
CA GLY A 186 3.46 -12.62 11.20
C GLY A 186 2.19 -11.80 10.96
N MET A 187 2.34 -10.53 10.60
CA MET A 187 1.24 -9.65 10.24
C MET A 187 0.72 -10.00 8.84
N VAL A 188 -0.60 -10.03 8.68
CA VAL A 188 -1.25 -10.17 7.37
C VAL A 188 -2.05 -8.90 7.09
N TYR A 189 -1.62 -8.15 6.07
CA TYR A 189 -2.30 -6.94 5.64
C TYR A 189 -3.17 -7.21 4.42
N SER A 190 -4.41 -6.74 4.48
CA SER A 190 -5.30 -6.74 3.32
C SER A 190 -4.81 -5.78 2.24
N ALA A 191 -4.91 -6.23 0.98
CA ALA A 191 -4.88 -5.38 -0.20
C ALA A 191 -6.02 -5.75 -1.16
N THR A 192 -7.09 -6.32 -0.61
CA THR A 192 -8.32 -6.67 -1.33
C THR A 192 -9.31 -5.52 -1.16
N ASP A 193 -9.10 -4.44 -1.92
CA ASP A 193 -9.84 -3.18 -1.82
C ASP A 193 -11.36 -3.35 -1.85
N GLU A 194 -11.85 -4.29 -2.66
CA GLU A 194 -13.26 -4.59 -2.80
C GLU A 194 -13.90 -5.31 -1.60
N MET A 195 -13.10 -5.89 -0.71
CA MET A 195 -13.57 -6.73 0.41
C MET A 195 -12.77 -6.46 1.70
N ILE A 196 -12.33 -5.22 1.90
CA ILE A 196 -11.46 -4.85 3.04
C ILE A 196 -12.11 -5.20 4.37
N TYR A 197 -13.39 -4.83 4.58
CA TYR A 197 -14.12 -5.20 5.80
C TYR A 197 -14.06 -6.70 6.06
N SER A 198 -14.41 -7.51 5.06
CA SER A 198 -14.41 -8.96 5.22
C SER A 198 -13.03 -9.53 5.58
N THR A 199 -11.94 -8.91 5.11
CA THR A 199 -10.60 -9.34 5.51
C THR A 199 -10.27 -8.97 6.96
N PHE A 200 -10.82 -7.89 7.49
CA PHE A 200 -10.70 -7.53 8.92
C PHE A 200 -11.44 -8.54 9.79
N ASP A 201 -12.68 -8.86 9.45
CA ASP A 201 -13.52 -9.87 10.11
C ASP A 201 -12.85 -11.26 10.10
N LEU A 202 -12.13 -11.60 9.03
CA LEU A 202 -11.33 -12.82 8.90
C LEU A 202 -9.97 -12.77 9.64
N GLY A 203 -9.63 -11.68 10.31
CA GLY A 203 -8.45 -11.58 11.17
C GLY A 203 -7.21 -10.94 10.56
N ALA A 204 -7.34 -10.19 9.47
CA ALA A 204 -6.24 -9.37 8.97
C ALA A 204 -5.81 -8.32 10.02
N ASP A 205 -4.51 -8.07 10.13
CA ASP A 205 -3.92 -7.17 11.13
C ASP A 205 -4.02 -5.69 10.74
N GLY A 206 -4.61 -5.41 9.60
CA GLY A 206 -4.79 -4.08 9.02
C GLY A 206 -4.84 -4.15 7.51
N ALA A 207 -4.66 -3.00 6.86
CA ALA A 207 -4.62 -2.91 5.42
C ALA A 207 -3.55 -1.94 4.92
N ILE A 208 -2.95 -2.30 3.79
CA ILE A 208 -2.12 -1.41 2.96
C ILE A 208 -2.74 -1.47 1.57
N SER A 209 -3.71 -0.62 1.27
CA SER A 209 -4.59 -0.78 0.12
C SER A 209 -4.98 0.56 -0.47
N ALA A 210 -5.30 0.60 -1.76
CA ALA A 210 -5.49 1.85 -2.48
C ALA A 210 -6.74 2.62 -2.04
N VAL A 211 -7.81 1.92 -1.67
CA VAL A 211 -9.03 2.55 -1.19
C VAL A 211 -8.82 3.39 0.08
N LEU A 212 -7.78 3.06 0.86
CA LEU A 212 -7.39 3.82 2.06
C LEU A 212 -6.92 5.24 1.70
N SER A 213 -6.36 5.42 0.50
CA SER A 213 -5.94 6.74 0.01
C SER A 213 -7.12 7.55 -0.54
N LEU A 214 -8.17 6.88 -1.04
CA LEU A 214 -9.40 7.55 -1.47
C LEU A 214 -10.23 8.02 -0.27
N PHE A 215 -10.50 7.11 0.65
CA PHE A 215 -11.42 7.30 1.78
C PHE A 215 -10.75 7.01 3.12
N PRO A 216 -9.72 7.78 3.51
CA PRO A 216 -8.94 7.48 4.71
C PRO A 216 -9.78 7.49 5.99
N ARG A 217 -10.68 8.49 6.18
CA ARG A 217 -11.54 8.57 7.38
C ARG A 217 -12.51 7.40 7.47
N LEU A 218 -13.17 7.08 6.37
CA LEU A 218 -14.11 5.94 6.33
C LEU A 218 -13.40 4.62 6.60
N CYS A 219 -12.19 4.44 6.07
CA CYS A 219 -11.43 3.21 6.31
C CYS A 219 -10.91 3.10 7.76
N VAL A 220 -10.50 4.21 8.38
CA VAL A 220 -10.17 4.24 9.81
C VAL A 220 -11.42 3.90 10.64
N LYS A 221 -12.55 4.55 10.36
CA LYS A 221 -13.82 4.28 11.03
C LYS A 221 -14.27 2.83 10.86
N MET A 222 -14.14 2.25 9.66
CA MET A 222 -14.44 0.85 9.39
C MET A 222 -13.59 -0.09 10.25
N TRP A 223 -12.29 0.19 10.34
CA TRP A 223 -11.35 -0.57 11.18
C TRP A 223 -11.73 -0.48 12.66
N ASP A 224 -12.01 0.71 13.17
CA ASP A 224 -12.37 0.92 14.58
C ASP A 224 -13.70 0.25 14.94
N LEU A 225 -14.70 0.33 14.05
CA LEU A 225 -15.98 -0.34 14.22
C LEU A 225 -15.83 -1.86 14.28
N GLU A 226 -15.04 -2.43 13.37
CA GLU A 226 -14.77 -3.87 13.38
C GLU A 226 -14.09 -4.29 14.68
N ARG A 227 -13.06 -3.56 15.12
CA ARG A 227 -12.36 -3.83 16.40
C ARG A 227 -13.26 -3.67 17.63
N ALA A 228 -14.32 -2.88 17.52
CA ALA A 228 -15.33 -2.69 18.56
C ALA A 228 -16.48 -3.74 18.49
N GLY A 229 -16.42 -4.72 17.58
CA GLY A 229 -17.48 -5.72 17.38
C GLY A 229 -18.75 -5.18 16.70
N ARG A 230 -18.67 -4.03 16.01
CA ARG A 230 -19.76 -3.36 15.30
C ARG A 230 -19.71 -3.69 13.80
N GLY A 231 -19.65 -4.97 13.45
CA GLY A 231 -19.43 -5.45 12.10
C GLY A 231 -20.45 -4.98 11.07
N ASP A 232 -21.75 -4.91 11.41
CA ASP A 232 -22.78 -4.45 10.48
C ASP A 232 -22.55 -2.98 10.05
N GLU A 233 -22.09 -2.13 10.96
CA GLU A 233 -21.78 -0.73 10.67
C GLU A 233 -20.47 -0.59 9.85
N ALA A 234 -19.47 -1.41 10.15
CA ALA A 234 -18.25 -1.48 9.35
C ALA A 234 -18.55 -1.95 7.92
N ARG A 235 -19.39 -2.96 7.77
CA ARG A 235 -19.86 -3.46 6.47
C ARG A 235 -20.60 -2.40 5.67
N ALA A 236 -21.47 -1.61 6.30
CA ALA A 236 -22.19 -0.54 5.62
C ALA A 236 -21.24 0.48 4.99
N ILE A 237 -20.07 0.75 5.60
CA ILE A 237 -19.03 1.60 5.01
C ILE A 237 -18.44 0.91 3.76
N GLN A 238 -18.09 -0.37 3.83
CA GLN A 238 -17.61 -1.13 2.67
C GLN A 238 -18.59 -1.07 1.50
N ASP A 239 -19.90 -1.28 1.79
CA ASP A 239 -20.95 -1.26 0.77
C ASP A 239 -21.09 0.12 0.11
N SER A 240 -20.85 1.20 0.85
CA SER A 240 -20.93 2.58 0.34
C SER A 240 -19.77 2.93 -0.61
N ILE A 241 -18.55 2.48 -0.34
CA ILE A 241 -17.35 2.81 -1.14
C ILE A 241 -17.15 1.86 -2.33
N PHE A 242 -17.70 0.66 -2.28
CA PHE A 242 -17.53 -0.38 -3.30
C PHE A 242 -17.92 0.05 -4.74
N PRO A 243 -19.05 0.76 -4.98
CA PRO A 243 -19.43 1.17 -6.32
C PRO A 243 -18.37 2.05 -7.01
N LEU A 244 -17.76 3.00 -6.28
CA LEU A 244 -16.67 3.81 -6.82
C LEU A 244 -15.42 2.97 -7.09
N TRP A 245 -15.05 2.09 -6.15
CA TRP A 245 -13.90 1.22 -6.33
C TRP A 245 -13.98 0.41 -7.63
N LYS A 246 -15.14 -0.12 -7.98
CA LYS A 246 -15.37 -0.83 -9.26
C LYS A 246 -15.03 -0.02 -10.51
N VAL A 247 -15.10 1.30 -10.44
CA VAL A 247 -14.77 2.21 -11.56
C VAL A 247 -13.31 2.62 -11.52
N VAL A 248 -12.75 2.79 -10.34
CA VAL A 248 -11.34 3.20 -10.16
C VAL A 248 -10.37 2.07 -10.48
N ARG A 249 -10.68 0.81 -10.06
CA ARG A 249 -9.83 -0.34 -10.36
C ARG A 249 -9.71 -0.61 -11.87
N GLY A 250 -8.60 -1.18 -12.30
CA GLY A 250 -8.40 -1.62 -13.69
C GLY A 250 -7.27 -0.87 -14.41
N PRO A 251 -7.26 -0.90 -15.75
CA PRO A 251 -6.22 -0.22 -16.54
C PRO A 251 -6.13 1.28 -16.21
N GLN A 252 -4.94 1.86 -16.35
CA GLN A 252 -4.68 3.27 -15.98
C GLN A 252 -4.91 3.55 -14.48
N PHE A 253 -4.72 2.55 -13.63
CA PHE A 253 -5.07 2.60 -12.22
C PHE A 253 -4.57 3.88 -11.50
N PRO A 254 -3.29 4.30 -11.56
CA PRO A 254 -2.84 5.52 -10.90
C PRO A 254 -3.55 6.79 -11.40
N ALA A 255 -3.81 6.88 -12.71
CA ALA A 255 -4.52 8.01 -13.28
C ALA A 255 -5.99 8.07 -12.81
N ARG A 256 -6.67 6.92 -12.71
CA ARG A 256 -8.04 6.85 -12.16
C ARG A 256 -8.10 7.25 -10.69
N MET A 257 -7.13 6.82 -9.89
CA MET A 257 -7.00 7.25 -8.50
C MET A 257 -6.89 8.77 -8.40
N LYS A 258 -5.98 9.37 -9.18
CA LYS A 258 -5.78 10.83 -9.21
C LYS A 258 -7.00 11.58 -9.71
N ALA A 259 -7.71 11.05 -10.72
CA ALA A 259 -8.96 11.62 -11.20
C ALA A 259 -10.06 11.61 -10.11
N ALA A 260 -10.23 10.51 -9.40
CA ALA A 260 -11.17 10.41 -8.27
C ALA A 260 -10.81 11.41 -7.17
N LEU A 261 -9.55 11.48 -6.76
CA LEU A 261 -9.06 12.43 -5.76
C LEU A 261 -9.29 13.88 -6.18
N LYS A 262 -9.07 14.21 -7.46
CA LYS A 262 -9.32 15.56 -8.01
C LYS A 262 -10.80 15.95 -7.93
N ILE A 263 -11.70 15.01 -8.22
CA ILE A 263 -13.16 15.22 -8.06
C ILE A 263 -13.50 15.49 -6.60
N MET A 264 -12.82 14.84 -5.65
CA MET A 264 -12.98 15.03 -4.21
C MET A 264 -12.27 16.30 -3.67
N GLY A 265 -11.73 17.16 -4.55
CA GLY A 265 -11.00 18.38 -4.14
C GLY A 265 -9.52 18.15 -3.74
N ARG A 266 -9.01 16.96 -3.89
CA ARG A 266 -7.63 16.55 -3.57
C ARG A 266 -6.84 16.35 -4.86
N ASP A 267 -6.48 17.43 -5.57
CA ASP A 267 -5.73 17.36 -6.83
C ASP A 267 -4.30 16.84 -6.59
N CYS A 268 -4.03 15.64 -7.06
CA CYS A 268 -2.73 14.94 -6.99
C CYS A 268 -2.01 14.90 -8.35
N GLY A 269 -2.28 15.85 -9.25
CA GLY A 269 -1.63 15.94 -10.56
C GLY A 269 -2.03 14.82 -11.52
N MET A 270 -1.11 14.46 -12.41
CA MET A 270 -1.30 13.43 -13.44
C MET A 270 -0.49 12.16 -13.11
N GLY A 271 -0.79 11.04 -13.77
CA GLY A 271 0.08 9.88 -13.80
C GLY A 271 1.37 10.18 -14.57
N ARG A 272 2.50 9.58 -14.17
CA ARG A 272 3.76 9.74 -14.92
C ARG A 272 3.66 9.03 -16.28
N SER A 273 4.16 9.68 -17.34
CA SER A 273 4.25 9.05 -18.67
C SER A 273 4.94 7.67 -18.59
N PRO A 274 4.46 6.66 -19.33
CA PRO A 274 3.47 6.69 -20.43
C PRO A 274 2.01 6.55 -19.99
N MET A 275 1.66 6.82 -18.74
CA MET A 275 0.29 6.76 -18.25
C MET A 275 -0.58 7.81 -18.96
N SER A 276 -1.63 7.36 -19.65
CA SER A 276 -2.58 8.25 -20.31
C SER A 276 -3.63 8.79 -19.34
N GLU A 277 -4.26 9.90 -19.72
CA GLU A 277 -5.37 10.48 -18.97
C GLU A 277 -6.62 9.61 -18.99
N VAL A 278 -7.46 9.80 -17.98
CA VAL A 278 -8.76 9.14 -17.85
C VAL A 278 -9.77 9.80 -18.79
N SER A 279 -10.58 9.00 -19.49
CA SER A 279 -11.60 9.52 -20.39
C SER A 279 -12.69 10.32 -19.66
N GLN A 280 -13.29 11.30 -20.35
CA GLN A 280 -14.37 12.11 -19.77
C GLN A 280 -15.55 11.24 -19.28
N ALA A 281 -15.91 10.20 -20.02
CA ALA A 281 -16.98 9.28 -19.63
C ALA A 281 -16.69 8.56 -18.30
N GLN A 282 -15.41 8.21 -18.04
CA GLN A 282 -15.00 7.63 -16.75
C GLN A 282 -15.05 8.67 -15.63
N ILE A 283 -14.62 9.91 -15.90
CA ILE A 283 -14.72 11.03 -14.96
C ILE A 283 -16.17 11.29 -14.56
N ASP A 284 -17.08 11.36 -15.53
CA ASP A 284 -18.52 11.61 -15.27
C ASP A 284 -19.14 10.46 -14.44
N ARG A 285 -18.75 9.21 -14.72
CA ARG A 285 -19.19 8.07 -13.92
C ARG A 285 -18.68 8.12 -12.48
N MET A 286 -17.42 8.54 -12.28
CA MET A 286 -16.86 8.71 -10.92
C MET A 286 -17.59 9.82 -10.17
N LYS A 287 -17.88 10.96 -10.81
CA LYS A 287 -18.65 12.07 -10.21
C LYS A 287 -20.01 11.60 -9.70
N ALA A 288 -20.79 10.92 -10.55
CA ALA A 288 -22.11 10.42 -10.18
C ALA A 288 -22.07 9.45 -8.97
N LEU A 289 -21.01 8.63 -8.85
CA LEU A 289 -20.87 7.72 -7.73
C LEU A 289 -20.40 8.42 -6.45
N LEU A 290 -19.57 9.46 -6.57
CA LEU A 290 -19.07 10.23 -5.44
C LEU A 290 -20.12 11.12 -4.78
N GLU A 291 -21.24 11.45 -5.47
CA GLU A 291 -22.38 12.15 -4.87
C GLU A 291 -23.00 11.37 -3.70
N HIS A 292 -22.81 10.06 -3.66
CA HIS A 292 -23.37 9.16 -2.65
C HIS A 292 -22.36 8.71 -1.57
N VAL A 293 -21.09 9.12 -1.68
CA VAL A 293 -20.04 8.75 -0.73
C VAL A 293 -19.40 10.02 -0.17
N ARG A 294 -19.46 10.21 1.15
CA ARG A 294 -18.79 11.31 1.85
C ARG A 294 -17.79 10.75 2.81
N ASP A 295 -16.52 11.18 2.68
CA ASP A 295 -15.42 10.84 3.60
C ASP A 295 -15.38 11.89 4.73
N GLU A 296 -16.50 11.99 5.49
CA GLU A 296 -16.67 12.94 6.59
C GLU A 296 -16.40 12.27 7.96
#